data_3d29aa6d18bd78c7bd12fcf42e609d8e
#
_entry.id   3d29aa6d18bd78c7bd12fcf42e609d8e
#
_cell.length_a   1.000
_cell.length_b   1.000
_cell.length_c   1.000
_cell.angle_alpha   90.00
_cell.angle_beta   90.00
_cell.angle_gamma   90.00
#
_symmetry.space_group_name_H-M   'P 1'
#
loop_
_entity.id
_entity.type
_entity.pdbx_description
1 polymer ?
#
loop_
_entity_poly.entity_id
_entity_poly.type
_entity_poly.pdbx_seq_one_letter_code
_entity_poly.pdbx_strand_id
1 'polypeptide(L)'
;AQEIANQLLAHIKSLGLPVEGLVVNYNSTTDLATIQGKVKSQADKEKIVLAVGNIDHVAKVDDQMTVETPEPESKFYTVKSGDNLSKISKEYYGDPNQYNKIFEANKPLLKDADDIYPGQVLRIPQ
;
A
#
# COMPACT_ATOMS: atom_id res chain seq x y z
N ALA A 1 -20.77 -8.33 -3.41
CA ALA A 1 -19.39 -8.61 -3.04
C ALA A 1 -18.48 -8.85 -4.25
N GLN A 2 -19.00 -9.54 -5.27
CA GLN A 2 -18.18 -9.83 -6.47
C GLN A 2 -17.80 -8.56 -7.23
N GLU A 3 -18.67 -7.58 -7.30
CA GLU A 3 -18.38 -6.32 -7.97
C GLU A 3 -17.24 -5.56 -7.30
N ILE A 4 -17.25 -5.53 -5.97
CA ILE A 4 -16.18 -4.87 -5.19
C ILE A 4 -14.88 -5.64 -5.37
N ALA A 5 -14.91 -6.97 -5.30
CA ALA A 5 -13.72 -7.78 -5.54
C ALA A 5 -13.13 -7.52 -6.93
N ASN A 6 -13.98 -7.39 -7.96
CA ASN A 6 -13.54 -7.08 -9.32
C ASN A 6 -12.92 -5.68 -9.42
N GLN A 7 -13.46 -4.70 -8.70
CA GLN A 7 -12.89 -3.35 -8.65
C GLN A 7 -11.51 -3.35 -7.99
N LEU A 8 -11.37 -4.10 -6.89
CA LEU A 8 -10.08 -4.25 -6.20
C LEU A 8 -9.05 -4.92 -7.10
N LEU A 9 -9.47 -5.98 -7.79
CA LEU A 9 -8.60 -6.70 -8.72
C LEU A 9 -8.12 -5.78 -9.85
N ALA A 10 -9.03 -5.00 -10.43
CA ALA A 10 -8.70 -4.05 -11.49
C ALA A 10 -7.75 -2.98 -10.97
N HIS A 11 -7.96 -2.49 -9.76
CA HIS A 11 -7.09 -1.49 -9.15
C HIS A 11 -5.67 -2.02 -8.95
N ILE A 12 -5.53 -3.25 -8.45
CA ILE A 12 -4.22 -3.87 -8.28
C ILE A 12 -3.52 -4.01 -9.63
N LYS A 13 -4.23 -4.48 -10.65
CA LYS A 13 -3.67 -4.61 -12.01
C LYS A 13 -3.22 -3.27 -12.57
N SER A 14 -3.93 -2.19 -12.25
CA SER A 14 -3.59 -0.85 -12.73
C SER A 14 -2.26 -0.32 -12.15
N LEU A 15 -1.77 -0.90 -11.05
CA LEU A 15 -0.50 -0.52 -10.47
C LEU A 15 0.70 -0.97 -11.30
N GLY A 16 0.50 -1.93 -12.20
CA GLY A 16 1.57 -2.45 -13.04
C GLY A 16 2.55 -3.37 -12.31
N LEU A 17 2.19 -3.83 -11.12
CA LEU A 17 3.04 -4.73 -10.33
C LEU A 17 2.74 -6.19 -10.72
N PRO A 18 3.76 -6.99 -11.04
CA PRO A 18 3.53 -8.37 -11.44
C PRO A 18 3.12 -9.25 -10.25
N VAL A 19 2.00 -9.95 -10.38
CA VAL A 19 1.52 -10.90 -9.37
C VAL A 19 1.07 -12.17 -10.08
N GLU A 20 1.63 -13.30 -9.69
CA GLU A 20 1.23 -14.60 -10.23
C GLU A 20 0.06 -15.16 -9.43
N GLY A 21 -0.97 -15.62 -10.15
CA GLY A 21 -2.13 -16.26 -9.53
C GLY A 21 -2.94 -15.31 -8.63
N LEU A 22 -3.05 -14.06 -9.02
CA LEU A 22 -3.76 -13.06 -8.23
C LEU A 22 -5.23 -13.41 -8.07
N VAL A 23 -5.68 -13.56 -6.81
CA VAL A 23 -7.07 -13.78 -6.43
C VAL A 23 -7.44 -12.76 -5.38
N VAL A 24 -8.57 -12.09 -5.58
CA VAL A 24 -9.10 -11.11 -4.62
C VAL A 24 -10.52 -11.50 -4.26
N ASN A 25 -10.79 -11.62 -2.97
CA ASN A 25 -12.11 -11.84 -2.41
C ASN A 25 -12.49 -10.69 -1.49
N TYR A 26 -13.77 -10.37 -1.43
CA TYR A 26 -14.26 -9.32 -0.56
C TYR A 26 -15.48 -9.81 0.21
N ASN A 27 -15.45 -9.64 1.53
CA ASN A 27 -16.57 -9.98 2.40
C ASN A 27 -17.30 -8.69 2.77
N SER A 28 -18.51 -8.51 2.24
CA SER A 28 -19.29 -7.29 2.44
C SER A 28 -19.87 -7.15 3.85
N THR A 29 -19.91 -8.23 4.62
CA THR A 29 -20.37 -8.18 6.01
C THR A 29 -19.30 -7.58 6.93
N THR A 30 -18.04 -7.89 6.69
CA THR A 30 -16.91 -7.45 7.52
C THR A 30 -16.05 -6.40 6.83
N ASP A 31 -16.30 -6.10 5.56
CA ASP A 31 -15.48 -5.23 4.70
C ASP A 31 -14.02 -5.70 4.66
N LEU A 32 -13.84 -7.02 4.66
CA LEU A 32 -12.52 -7.65 4.61
C LEU A 32 -12.17 -8.02 3.18
N ALA A 33 -11.04 -7.52 2.69
CA ALA A 33 -10.47 -7.91 1.41
C ALA A 33 -9.38 -8.96 1.64
N THR A 34 -9.49 -10.11 0.98
CA THR A 34 -8.48 -11.16 1.03
C THR A 34 -7.74 -11.19 -0.30
N ILE A 35 -6.41 -11.15 -0.25
CA ILE A 35 -5.56 -11.12 -1.44
C ILE A 35 -4.61 -12.30 -1.41
N GLN A 36 -4.63 -13.10 -2.47
CA GLN A 36 -3.74 -14.23 -2.67
C GLN A 36 -2.95 -14.05 -3.95
N GLY A 37 -1.75 -14.58 -3.97
CA GLY A 37 -0.89 -14.53 -5.14
C GLY A 37 0.57 -14.57 -4.75
N LYS A 38 1.46 -14.58 -5.75
CA LYS A 38 2.90 -14.57 -5.54
C LYS A 38 3.50 -13.32 -6.16
N VAL A 39 4.22 -12.54 -5.35
CA VAL A 39 4.90 -11.33 -5.79
C VAL A 39 6.40 -11.53 -5.71
N LYS A 40 7.16 -10.73 -6.47
CA LYS A 40 8.61 -10.87 -6.54
C LYS A 40 9.32 -10.30 -5.33
N SER A 41 8.84 -9.19 -4.78
CA SER A 41 9.53 -8.49 -3.70
C SER A 41 8.57 -8.13 -2.56
N GLN A 42 9.15 -7.93 -1.40
CA GLN A 42 8.42 -7.44 -0.22
C GLN A 42 7.81 -6.06 -0.51
N ALA A 43 8.51 -5.21 -1.25
CA ALA A 43 8.01 -3.89 -1.63
C ALA A 43 6.73 -3.99 -2.44
N ASP A 44 6.66 -4.91 -3.41
CA ASP A 44 5.47 -5.11 -4.23
C ASP A 44 4.28 -5.57 -3.38
N LYS A 45 4.51 -6.51 -2.45
CA LYS A 45 3.48 -6.98 -1.53
C LYS A 45 2.92 -5.82 -0.70
N GLU A 46 3.80 -5.04 -0.11
CA GLU A 46 3.40 -3.92 0.74
C GLU A 46 2.63 -2.85 -0.03
N LYS A 47 3.05 -2.56 -1.26
CA LYS A 47 2.34 -1.60 -2.12
C LYS A 47 0.94 -2.06 -2.46
N ILE A 48 0.76 -3.35 -2.75
CA ILE A 48 -0.56 -3.91 -3.05
C ILE A 48 -1.46 -3.85 -1.83
N VAL A 49 -0.95 -4.23 -0.66
CA VAL A 49 -1.72 -4.15 0.59
C VAL A 49 -2.17 -2.73 0.87
N LEU A 50 -1.28 -1.75 0.70
CA LEU A 50 -1.61 -0.34 0.91
C LEU A 50 -2.64 0.17 -0.10
N ALA A 51 -2.49 -0.20 -1.37
CA ALA A 51 -3.41 0.22 -2.42
C ALA A 51 -4.84 -0.24 -2.12
N VAL A 52 -4.98 -1.48 -1.67
CA VAL A 52 -6.29 -2.04 -1.32
C VAL A 52 -6.80 -1.47 0.01
N GLY A 53 -5.92 -1.36 1.00
CA GLY A 53 -6.29 -0.86 2.32
C GLY A 53 -6.71 0.61 2.34
N ASN A 54 -6.28 1.41 1.37
CA ASN A 54 -6.66 2.82 1.26
C ASN A 54 -7.96 3.05 0.48
N ILE A 55 -8.62 1.99 0.01
CA ILE A 55 -9.92 2.11 -0.65
C ILE A 55 -11.02 2.23 0.41
N ASP A 56 -11.95 3.18 0.21
CA ASP A 56 -12.96 3.54 1.19
C ASP A 56 -13.82 2.38 1.69
N HIS A 57 -14.08 1.39 0.84
CA HIS A 57 -14.94 0.26 1.19
C HIS A 57 -14.24 -0.81 2.02
N VAL A 58 -12.91 -0.77 2.10
CA VAL A 58 -12.12 -1.81 2.73
C VAL A 58 -11.76 -1.42 4.16
N ALA A 59 -12.27 -2.18 5.14
CA ALA A 59 -11.92 -1.96 6.55
C ALA A 59 -10.61 -2.65 6.93
N LYS A 60 -10.36 -3.84 6.37
CA LYS A 60 -9.14 -4.61 6.62
C LYS A 60 -8.70 -5.35 5.37
N VAL A 61 -7.42 -5.64 5.30
CA VAL A 61 -6.83 -6.48 4.26
C VAL A 61 -6.25 -7.73 4.90
N ASP A 62 -6.71 -8.90 4.45
CA ASP A 62 -6.10 -10.18 4.80
C ASP A 62 -5.11 -10.53 3.69
N ASP A 63 -3.85 -10.32 3.98
CA ASP A 63 -2.76 -10.51 3.03
C ASP A 63 -2.26 -11.95 3.11
N GLN A 64 -2.63 -12.74 2.12
CA GLN A 64 -2.19 -14.12 1.96
C GLN A 64 -1.22 -14.27 0.79
N MET A 65 -0.63 -13.18 0.34
CA MET A 65 0.36 -13.22 -0.72
C MET A 65 1.68 -13.80 -0.21
N THR A 66 2.39 -14.50 -1.11
CA THR A 66 3.73 -14.99 -0.85
C THR A 66 4.74 -14.12 -1.59
N VAL A 67 5.94 -14.00 -1.03
CA VAL A 67 7.01 -13.18 -1.59
C VAL A 67 8.16 -14.08 -2.03
N GLU A 68 8.58 -13.92 -3.29
CA GLU A 68 9.67 -14.73 -3.86
C GLU A 68 11.01 -14.41 -3.19
N THR A 69 11.28 -13.13 -2.92
CA THR A 69 12.50 -12.68 -2.24
C THR A 69 12.11 -11.89 -0.99
N PRO A 70 11.91 -12.57 0.16
CA PRO A 70 11.51 -11.89 1.40
C PRO A 70 12.58 -10.91 1.88
N GLU A 71 12.12 -9.76 2.35
CA GLU A 71 12.97 -8.73 2.94
C GLU A 71 12.32 -8.23 4.23
N PRO A 72 13.05 -7.49 5.10
CA PRO A 72 12.45 -6.89 6.27
C PRO A 72 11.28 -5.99 5.91
N GLU A 73 10.23 -6.04 6.73
CA GLU A 73 9.04 -5.21 6.50
C GLU A 73 9.35 -3.74 6.74
N SER A 74 8.75 -2.87 5.93
CA SER A 74 8.77 -1.44 6.15
C SER A 74 7.85 -1.07 7.32
N LYS A 75 8.08 0.09 7.93
CA LYS A 75 7.13 0.66 8.84
C LYS A 75 5.99 1.29 8.04
N PHE A 76 4.82 1.37 8.65
CA PHE A 76 3.66 2.02 8.07
C PHE A 76 3.30 3.24 8.90
N TYR A 77 2.91 4.31 8.22
CA TYR A 77 2.53 5.56 8.86
C TYR A 77 1.19 6.04 8.32
N THR A 78 0.27 6.38 9.23
CA THR A 78 -1.02 6.97 8.85
C THR A 78 -0.90 8.49 8.86
N VAL A 79 -1.16 9.11 7.71
CA VAL A 79 -1.05 10.56 7.53
C VAL A 79 -2.08 11.27 8.40
N LYS A 80 -1.65 12.35 9.05
CA LYS A 80 -2.50 13.22 9.87
C LYS A 80 -2.67 14.56 9.17
N SER A 81 -3.69 15.29 9.57
CA SER A 81 -3.93 16.63 9.07
C SER A 81 -2.70 17.51 9.30
N GLY A 82 -2.25 18.21 8.27
CA GLY A 82 -1.08 19.08 8.34
C GLY A 82 0.26 18.40 8.08
N ASP A 83 0.26 17.08 7.85
CA ASP A 83 1.48 16.34 7.52
C ASP A 83 1.94 16.60 6.09
N ASN A 84 3.25 16.47 5.88
CA ASN A 84 3.85 16.39 4.55
C ASN A 84 5.01 15.40 4.60
N LEU A 85 5.53 15.00 3.43
CA LEU A 85 6.59 13.99 3.39
C LEU A 85 7.86 14.46 4.07
N SER A 86 8.18 15.75 4.04
CA SER A 86 9.35 16.29 4.71
C SER A 86 9.27 16.16 6.23
N LYS A 87 8.09 16.42 6.81
CA LYS A 87 7.86 16.23 8.25
C LYS A 87 7.97 14.77 8.65
N ILE A 88 7.38 13.86 7.84
CA ILE A 88 7.42 12.43 8.08
C ILE A 88 8.88 11.95 7.99
N SER A 89 9.62 12.42 6.98
CA SER A 89 11.02 12.07 6.79
C SER A 89 11.86 12.50 8.00
N LYS A 90 11.64 13.70 8.52
CA LYS A 90 12.36 14.18 9.70
C LYS A 90 12.08 13.31 10.92
N GLU A 91 10.83 12.87 11.09
CA GLU A 91 10.44 12.03 12.22
C GLU A 91 11.10 10.64 12.17
N TYR A 92 11.15 10.01 10.99
CA TYR A 92 11.64 8.63 10.85
C TYR A 92 13.12 8.54 10.55
N TYR A 93 13.69 9.52 9.85
CA TYR A 93 15.10 9.51 9.42
C TYR A 93 15.94 10.60 10.08
N GLY A 94 15.30 11.51 10.80
CA GLY A 94 15.99 12.66 11.38
C GLY A 94 16.40 13.73 10.37
N ASP A 95 15.98 13.61 9.11
CA ASP A 95 16.35 14.51 8.02
C ASP A 95 15.16 14.74 7.08
N PRO A 96 14.64 15.98 6.99
CA PRO A 96 13.51 16.28 6.11
C PRO A 96 13.85 16.13 4.63
N ASN A 97 15.12 16.15 4.25
CA ASN A 97 15.54 16.01 2.85
C ASN A 97 15.48 14.59 2.34
N GLN A 98 15.18 13.59 3.20
CA GLN A 98 14.99 12.19 2.79
C GLN A 98 13.58 11.90 2.29
N TYR A 99 12.75 12.93 2.08
CA TYR A 99 11.36 12.75 1.68
C TYR A 99 11.22 12.01 0.34
N ASN A 100 12.18 12.14 -0.57
CA ASN A 100 12.18 11.39 -1.83
C ASN A 100 12.23 9.88 -1.63
N LYS A 101 12.89 9.42 -0.59
CA LYS A 101 12.96 8.00 -0.26
C LYS A 101 11.57 7.45 0.06
N ILE A 102 10.76 8.24 0.79
CA ILE A 102 9.38 7.88 1.10
C ILE A 102 8.53 7.95 -0.18
N PHE A 103 8.69 8.98 -0.98
CA PHE A 103 7.93 9.13 -2.23
C PHE A 103 8.17 7.96 -3.17
N GLU A 104 9.44 7.61 -3.41
CA GLU A 104 9.79 6.48 -4.29
C GLU A 104 9.26 5.14 -3.75
N ALA A 105 9.28 4.96 -2.42
CA ALA A 105 8.79 3.74 -1.79
C ALA A 105 7.29 3.54 -1.93
N ASN A 106 6.54 4.62 -2.22
CA ASN A 106 5.08 4.58 -2.34
C ASN A 106 4.60 4.72 -3.78
N LYS A 107 5.49 4.71 -4.76
CA LYS A 107 5.09 4.63 -6.17
C LYS A 107 4.59 3.22 -6.48
N PRO A 108 3.59 3.07 -7.34
CA PRO A 108 2.82 4.09 -8.05
C PRO A 108 1.63 4.66 -7.28
N LEU A 109 1.52 4.42 -5.98
CA LEU A 109 0.41 4.90 -5.14
C LEU A 109 0.41 6.42 -5.02
N LEU A 110 1.60 7.01 -4.90
CA LEU A 110 1.78 8.46 -4.94
C LEU A 110 2.30 8.85 -6.32
N LYS A 111 1.63 9.81 -6.95
CA LYS A 111 2.07 10.40 -8.22
C LYS A 111 2.87 11.67 -7.99
N ASP A 112 2.64 12.33 -6.87
CA ASP A 112 3.28 13.60 -6.50
C ASP A 112 3.56 13.56 -5.00
N ALA A 113 4.67 14.16 -4.56
CA ALA A 113 5.03 14.21 -3.14
C ALA A 113 4.01 14.96 -2.29
N ASP A 114 3.24 15.88 -2.89
CA ASP A 114 2.20 16.64 -2.19
C ASP A 114 0.84 15.95 -2.23
N ASP A 115 0.73 14.79 -2.86
CA ASP A 115 -0.54 14.09 -3.09
C ASP A 115 -0.89 13.15 -1.95
N ILE A 116 -0.66 13.58 -0.71
CA ILE A 116 -1.02 12.82 0.48
C ILE A 116 -2.23 13.46 1.18
N TYR A 117 -3.00 12.64 1.88
CA TYR A 117 -4.22 13.09 2.55
C TYR A 117 -4.34 12.42 3.93
N PRO A 118 -5.02 13.08 4.90
CA PRO A 118 -5.22 12.50 6.22
C PRO A 118 -5.94 11.14 6.14
N GLY A 119 -5.45 10.18 6.90
CA GLY A 119 -5.97 8.81 6.91
C GLY A 119 -5.29 7.87 5.94
N GLN A 120 -4.53 8.39 4.98
CA GLN A 120 -3.77 7.57 4.05
C GLN A 120 -2.62 6.86 4.78
N VAL A 121 -2.40 5.60 4.47
CA VAL A 121 -1.28 4.82 5.03
C VAL A 121 -0.14 4.77 4.02
N LEU A 122 1.05 5.10 4.47
CA LEU A 122 2.26 5.13 3.64
C LEU A 122 3.29 4.11 4.13
N ARG A 123 4.10 3.59 3.19
CA ARG A 123 5.29 2.79 3.53
C ARG A 123 6.43 3.72 3.90
N ILE A 124 7.10 3.39 5.02
CA ILE A 124 8.32 4.09 5.43
C ILE A 124 9.45 3.07 5.39
N PRO A 125 10.23 3.01 4.30
CA PRO A 125 11.33 2.06 4.17
C PRO A 125 12.44 2.35 5.17
N GLN A 126 13.19 1.31 5.49
CA GLN A 126 14.33 1.46 6.41
C GLN A 126 15.52 2.16 5.78
#